data_1b1a7228db28ad060958b9cdc172ff1d
#
_entry.id   1b1a7228db28ad060958b9cdc172ff1d
#
_cell.length_a   1.000
_cell.length_b   1.000
_cell.length_c   1.000
_cell.angle_alpha   90.00
_cell.angle_beta   90.00
_cell.angle_gamma   90.00
#
_symmetry.space_group_name_H-M   'P 1'
#
loop_
_entity.id
_entity.type
_entity.pdbx_description
1 polymer ?
#
loop_
_entity_poly.entity_id
_entity_poly.type
_entity_poly.pdbx_seq_one_letter_code
_entity_poly.pdbx_strand_id
1 'polypeptide(L)' 'HYTLPVYIKFLGYKKAAEDFKCSEATCKSWRYGYRQPSIAQAKQIIKATEGRLDFESIYGLVSDILEEQE' A
#
# COMPACT_ATOMS: atom_id res chain seq x y z
N HIS A 1 -6.30 12.35 1.65
CA HIS A 1 -5.04 11.65 1.87
C HIS A 1 -5.29 10.16 2.11
N TYR A 2 -4.82 9.32 1.20
CA TYR A 2 -5.10 7.89 1.24
C TYR A 2 -3.91 7.12 1.80
N THR A 3 -4.20 6.09 2.60
CA THR A 3 -3.23 5.05 2.92
C THR A 3 -3.48 3.87 1.98
N LEU A 4 -2.53 2.95 1.88
CA LEU A 4 -2.69 1.79 1.02
C LEU A 4 -3.93 0.95 1.38
N PRO A 5 -4.18 0.60 2.66
CA PRO A 5 -5.38 -0.14 3.00
C PRO A 5 -6.68 0.56 2.59
N VAL A 6 -6.76 1.87 2.79
CA VAL A 6 -7.95 2.64 2.42
C VAL A 6 -8.12 2.67 0.91
N TYR A 7 -7.03 2.83 0.17
CA TYR A 7 -7.06 2.86 -1.28
C TYR A 7 -7.53 1.52 -1.86
N ILE A 8 -7.03 0.41 -1.32
CA ILE A 8 -7.45 -0.93 -1.72
C ILE A 8 -8.94 -1.15 -1.45
N LYS A 9 -9.42 -0.71 -0.29
CA LYS A 9 -10.83 -0.79 0.05
C LYS A 9 -11.69 0.00 -0.95
N PHE A 10 -11.22 1.17 -1.34
CA PHE A 10 -11.92 2.02 -2.29
C PHE A 10 -11.99 1.39 -3.68
N LEU A 11 -10.89 0.85 -4.18
CA LEU A 11 -10.83 0.22 -5.52
C LEU A 11 -11.51 -1.16 -5.57
N GLY A 12 -11.43 -1.91 -4.48
CA GLY A 12 -11.77 -3.32 -4.48
C GLY A 12 -10.57 -4.19 -4.85
N TYR A 13 -10.57 -5.43 -4.41
CA TYR A 13 -9.41 -6.32 -4.56
C TYR A 13 -9.10 -6.63 -6.02
N LYS A 14 -10.12 -6.84 -6.83
CA LYS A 14 -9.92 -7.19 -8.24
C LYS A 14 -9.20 -6.06 -8.99
N LYS A 15 -9.70 -4.85 -8.83
CA LYS A 15 -9.11 -3.67 -9.49
C LYS A 15 -7.72 -3.38 -8.97
N ALA A 16 -7.55 -3.44 -7.65
CA ALA A 16 -6.24 -3.22 -7.03
C ALA A 16 -5.23 -4.26 -7.52
N ALA A 17 -5.62 -5.53 -7.61
CA ALA A 17 -4.74 -6.58 -8.11
C ALA A 17 -4.32 -6.32 -9.55
N GLU A 18 -5.23 -5.90 -10.39
CA GLU A 18 -4.93 -5.56 -11.78
C GLU A 18 -3.97 -4.37 -11.88
N ASP A 19 -4.25 -3.30 -11.13
CA ASP A 19 -3.46 -2.08 -11.17
C ASP A 19 -2.07 -2.28 -10.59
N PHE A 20 -1.97 -3.05 -9.52
CA PHE A 20 -0.70 -3.26 -8.81
C PHE A 20 0.03 -4.51 -9.28
N LYS A 21 -0.52 -5.23 -10.25
CA LYS A 21 0.07 -6.43 -10.84
C LYS A 21 0.41 -7.48 -9.79
N CYS A 22 -0.55 -7.78 -8.93
CA CYS A 22 -0.42 -8.78 -7.89
C CYS A 22 -1.72 -9.58 -7.78
N SER A 23 -1.76 -10.56 -6.89
CA SER A 23 -2.98 -11.34 -6.65
C SER A 23 -3.92 -10.60 -5.72
N GLU A 24 -5.20 -10.97 -5.76
CA GLU A 24 -6.18 -10.43 -4.83
C GLU A 24 -5.84 -10.79 -3.38
N ALA A 25 -5.29 -11.99 -3.17
CA ALA A 25 -4.85 -12.43 -1.84
C ALA A 25 -3.74 -11.51 -1.30
N THR A 26 -2.82 -11.07 -2.17
CA THR A 26 -1.77 -10.13 -1.79
C THR A 26 -2.37 -8.78 -1.38
N CYS A 27 -3.31 -8.27 -2.17
CA CYS A 27 -3.99 -7.02 -1.84
C CYS A 27 -4.74 -7.12 -0.51
N LYS A 28 -5.37 -8.25 -0.25
CA LYS A 28 -6.06 -8.49 1.01
C LYS A 28 -5.10 -8.49 2.19
N SER A 29 -3.93 -9.11 2.03
CA SER A 29 -2.91 -9.11 3.07
C SER A 29 -2.44 -7.69 3.38
N TRP A 30 -2.25 -6.87 2.36
CA TRP A 30 -1.86 -5.47 2.54
C TRP A 30 -2.95 -4.67 3.25
N ARG A 31 -4.21 -4.91 2.88
CA ARG A 31 -5.34 -4.20 3.50
C ARG A 31 -5.45 -4.45 4.99
N TYR A 32 -5.25 -5.70 5.41
CA TYR A 32 -5.38 -6.07 6.82
C TYR A 32 -4.09 -5.97 7.61
N GLY A 33 -2.99 -5.56 6.96
CA GLY A 33 -1.73 -5.34 7.65
C GLY A 33 -0.95 -6.61 7.96
N TYR A 34 -1.30 -7.74 7.36
CA TYR A 34 -0.56 -8.99 7.56
C TYR A 34 0.80 -8.95 6.90
N ARG A 35 0.90 -8.22 5.80
CA ARG A 35 2.14 -8.04 5.04
C ARG A 35 2.19 -6.62 4.51
N GLN A 36 3.39 -6.19 4.15
CA GLN A 36 3.59 -4.92 3.48
C GLN A 36 4.24 -5.18 2.12
N PRO A 37 4.01 -4.32 1.12
CA PRO A 37 4.66 -4.46 -0.18
C PRO A 37 6.17 -4.36 -0.05
N SER A 38 6.90 -5.06 -0.91
CA SER A 38 8.34 -4.85 -1.05
C SER A 38 8.59 -3.48 -1.69
N ILE A 39 9.84 -3.04 -1.69
CA ILE A 39 10.19 -1.75 -2.32
C ILE A 39 9.82 -1.75 -3.81
N ALA A 40 10.07 -2.86 -4.51
CA ALA A 40 9.69 -2.97 -5.92
C ALA A 40 8.18 -2.88 -6.11
N GLN A 41 7.41 -3.56 -5.24
CA GLN A 41 5.96 -3.49 -5.27
C GLN A 41 5.45 -2.09 -4.93
N ALA A 42 6.08 -1.43 -3.95
CA ALA A 42 5.72 -0.07 -3.58
C ALA A 42 5.94 0.90 -4.76
N LYS A 43 7.04 0.76 -5.48
CA LYS A 43 7.29 1.58 -6.66
C LYS A 43 6.23 1.36 -7.74
N GLN A 44 5.79 0.12 -7.93
CA GLN A 44 4.71 -0.19 -8.87
C GLN A 44 3.38 0.43 -8.42
N ILE A 45 3.10 0.39 -7.14
CA ILE A 45 1.89 1.00 -6.56
C ILE A 45 1.90 2.52 -6.78
N ILE A 46 3.02 3.16 -6.50
CA ILE A 46 3.17 4.61 -6.69
C ILE A 46 2.95 4.97 -8.16
N LYS A 47 3.56 4.21 -9.06
CA LYS A 47 3.40 4.42 -10.49
C LYS A 47 1.94 4.22 -10.94
N ALA A 48 1.30 3.15 -10.48
CA ALA A 48 -0.07 2.82 -10.86
C ALA A 48 -1.07 3.86 -10.36
N THR A 49 -0.80 4.48 -9.22
CA THR A 49 -1.67 5.50 -8.64
C THR A 49 -1.29 6.92 -9.05
N GLU A 50 -0.30 7.06 -9.92
CA GLU A 50 0.20 8.36 -10.39
C GLU A 50 0.61 9.28 -9.24
N GLY A 51 1.22 8.71 -8.21
CA GLY A 51 1.70 9.45 -7.06
C GLY A 51 0.66 9.75 -5.98
N ARG A 52 -0.56 9.25 -6.12
CA ARG A 52 -1.58 9.42 -5.07
C ARG A 52 -1.21 8.69 -3.79
N LEU A 53 -0.52 7.58 -3.94
CA LEU A 53 0.13 6.89 -2.82
C LEU A 53 1.63 7.09 -2.95
N ASP A 54 2.30 7.25 -1.83
CA ASP A 54 3.76 7.35 -1.75
C ASP A 54 4.26 6.36 -0.69
N PHE A 55 5.56 6.39 -0.41
CA PHE A 55 6.12 5.47 0.59
C PHE A 55 5.50 5.66 1.97
N GLU A 56 5.22 6.90 2.37
CA GLU A 56 4.56 7.16 3.65
C GLU A 56 3.16 6.58 3.69
N SER A 57 2.41 6.72 2.60
CA SER A 57 1.05 6.17 2.51
C SER A 57 1.04 4.66 2.56
N ILE A 58 2.09 4.03 2.02
CA ILE A 58 2.19 2.57 1.97
C ILE A 58 2.68 1.99 3.29
N TYR A 59 3.73 2.58 3.88
CA TYR A 59 4.40 2.01 5.05
C TYR A 59 4.07 2.72 6.37
N GLY A 60 3.38 3.84 6.31
CA GLY A 60 3.09 4.68 7.48
C GLY A 60 4.10 5.80 7.63
N LEU A 61 3.82 6.70 8.56
CA LEU A 61 4.66 7.87 8.77
C LEU A 61 5.97 7.48 9.44
N VAL A 62 7.08 7.90 8.84
CA VAL A 62 8.41 7.61 9.37
C VAL A 62 8.57 8.17 10.80
N SER A 63 8.01 9.35 11.06
CA SER A 63 8.06 9.94 12.40
C SER A 63 7.41 9.05 13.45
N ASP A 64 6.30 8.42 13.13
CA ASP A 64 5.62 7.51 14.06
C ASP A 64 6.49 6.28 14.36
N ILE A 65 7.16 5.76 13.35
CA ILE A 65 8.07 4.63 13.51
C ILE A 65 9.25 5.01 14.41
N LEU A 66 9.82 6.19 14.20
CA LEU A 66 10.94 6.67 15.00
C LEU A 66 10.53 6.90 16.46
N GLU A 67 9.35 7.41 16.70
CA GLU A 67 8.83 7.60 18.06
C GLU A 67 8.68 6.27 18.79
N GLU A 68 8.21 5.25 18.10
CA GLU A 68 8.06 3.92 18.69
C GLU A 68 9.38 3.28 19.09
N GLN A 69 10.46 3.65 18.43
CA GLN A 69 11.79 3.09 18.70
C GLN A 69 12.52 3.78 19.86
N GLU A 70 12.03 4.91 20.28
CA GLU A 70 12.61 5.61 21.40
C GLU A 70 12.12 5.06 22.73
#